data_281cd08faf570a1bba30104dce398bb9
#
_entry.id   281cd08faf570a1bba30104dce398bb9
#
_cell.length_a   1.000
_cell.length_b   1.000
_cell.length_c   1.000
_cell.angle_alpha   90.00
_cell.angle_beta   90.00
_cell.angle_gamma   90.00
#
_symmetry.space_group_name_H-M   'P 1'
#
loop_
_entity.id
_entity.type
_entity.pdbx_description
1 polymer ?
#
loop_
_entity_poly.entity_id
_entity_poly.type
_entity_poly.pdbx_seq_one_letter_code
_entity_poly.pdbx_strand_id
1 'polypeptide(L)'
;GAVRRCGTSTRRRCRGRSVPACAAAAKARGLDGKYLIGAVNFSGNPLLASLKNRELRQKVMVNSLSKGNRNNANDTKAILLEMVKLRAKRAKLFGLNTHAEWVMQTNTSKNPANVHKMLRQIAPAAVRW
;
A
#
# COMPACT_ATOMS: atom_id res chain seq x y z
N GLY A 1 -6.49 -9.37 11.29
CA GLY A 1 -5.89 -8.40 12.17
C GLY A 1 -4.91 -9.03 13.16
N ALA A 2 -3.62 -8.69 13.08
CA ALA A 2 -2.63 -9.19 14.03
C ALA A 2 -2.65 -8.33 15.29
N VAL A 3 -3.36 -8.78 16.31
CA VAL A 3 -3.28 -8.23 17.67
C VAL A 3 -2.10 -8.89 18.38
N ARG A 4 -1.03 -8.15 18.65
CA ARG A 4 0.06 -8.63 19.48
C ARG A 4 0.25 -7.71 20.68
N ARG A 5 0.44 -8.31 21.86
CA ARG A 5 0.82 -7.61 23.07
C ARG A 5 2.12 -6.85 22.83
N CYS A 6 2.07 -5.55 22.99
CA CYS A 6 3.25 -4.72 23.01
C CYS A 6 3.74 -4.65 24.44
N GLY A 7 4.80 -5.39 24.75
CA GLY A 7 5.44 -5.30 26.07
C GLY A 7 5.95 -3.90 26.34
N THR A 8 6.20 -3.57 27.63
CA THR A 8 6.69 -2.27 28.13
C THR A 8 7.89 -1.70 27.38
N SER A 9 8.67 -2.55 26.71
CA SER A 9 9.81 -2.20 25.86
C SER A 9 9.42 -1.41 24.60
N THR A 10 8.18 -1.47 24.14
CA THR A 10 7.75 -0.86 22.88
C THR A 10 7.36 0.62 23.03
N ARG A 11 7.06 1.08 24.25
CA ARG A 11 6.80 2.51 24.52
C ARG A 11 7.98 3.43 24.14
N ARG A 12 9.21 2.94 24.26
CA ARG A 12 10.42 3.72 23.92
C ARG A 12 10.73 3.73 22.41
N ARG A 13 10.03 2.95 21.60
CA ARG A 13 10.35 2.69 20.19
C ARG A 13 9.47 3.43 19.19
N CYS A 14 8.36 4.00 19.63
CA CYS A 14 7.52 4.87 18.83
C CYS A 14 7.68 6.30 19.36
N ARG A 15 8.44 7.15 18.71
CA ARG A 15 8.47 8.59 18.99
C ARG A 15 7.30 9.27 18.26
N GLY A 16 6.49 10.04 19.01
CA GLY A 16 5.56 10.98 18.44
C GLY A 16 4.07 10.70 18.68
N ARG A 17 3.23 11.50 18.08
CA ARG A 17 1.76 11.55 18.22
C ARG A 17 1.02 10.24 17.87
N SER A 18 1.71 9.27 17.30
CA SER A 18 1.13 7.98 16.86
C SER A 18 0.86 6.99 18.00
N VAL A 19 1.60 7.06 19.12
CA VAL A 19 1.44 6.10 20.23
C VAL A 19 0.10 6.27 20.95
N PRO A 20 -0.32 7.48 21.34
CA PRO A 20 -1.63 7.69 21.94
C PRO A 20 -2.79 7.28 21.04
N ALA A 21 -2.68 7.55 19.74
CA ALA A 21 -3.70 7.16 18.77
C ALA A 21 -3.81 5.62 18.63
N CYS A 22 -2.68 4.91 18.63
CA CYS A 22 -2.68 3.44 18.60
C CYS A 22 -3.24 2.84 19.91
N ALA A 23 -3.01 3.47 21.04
CA ALA A 23 -3.59 3.06 22.32
C ALA A 23 -5.09 3.31 22.39
N ALA A 24 -5.55 4.48 21.94
CA ALA A 24 -6.97 4.81 21.86
C ALA A 24 -7.72 3.86 20.91
N ALA A 25 -7.14 3.57 19.75
CA ALA A 25 -7.70 2.61 18.79
C ALA A 25 -7.78 1.18 19.35
N ALA A 26 -6.84 0.78 20.19
CA ALA A 26 -6.87 -0.50 20.87
C ALA A 26 -7.95 -0.54 21.95
N LYS A 27 -8.06 0.53 22.78
CA LYS A 27 -9.09 0.67 23.81
C LYS A 27 -10.51 0.64 23.23
N ALA A 28 -10.73 1.34 22.12
CA ALA A 28 -12.03 1.32 21.43
C ALA A 28 -12.47 -0.07 20.95
N ARG A 29 -11.56 -1.05 20.91
CA ARG A 29 -11.82 -2.45 20.57
C ARG A 29 -11.71 -3.41 21.76
N GLY A 30 -11.75 -2.90 22.98
CA GLY A 30 -11.65 -3.70 24.20
C GLY A 30 -10.27 -4.33 24.44
N LEU A 31 -9.22 -3.76 23.85
CA LEU A 31 -7.85 -4.27 23.92
C LEU A 31 -7.00 -3.39 24.84
N ASP A 32 -7.38 -3.32 26.12
CA ASP A 32 -6.66 -2.49 27.12
C ASP A 32 -5.18 -2.93 27.26
N GLY A 33 -4.30 -1.94 27.40
CA GLY A 33 -2.86 -2.14 27.52
C GLY A 33 -2.15 -2.57 26.22
N LYS A 34 -2.86 -2.62 25.10
CA LYS A 34 -2.30 -2.95 23.77
C LYS A 34 -2.24 -1.71 22.89
N TYR A 35 -1.53 -1.85 21.77
CA TYR A 35 -1.46 -0.83 20.73
C TYR A 35 -1.95 -1.45 19.40
N LEU A 36 -2.92 -0.82 18.77
CA LEU A 36 -3.46 -1.27 17.50
C LEU A 36 -2.89 -0.42 16.36
N ILE A 37 -2.23 -1.07 15.41
CA ILE A 37 -1.80 -0.44 14.16
C ILE A 37 -2.81 -0.87 13.08
N GLY A 38 -3.61 0.07 12.60
CA GLY A 38 -4.52 -0.16 11.49
C GLY A 38 -3.73 -0.28 10.18
N ALA A 39 -4.05 -1.29 9.39
CA ALA A 39 -3.47 -1.45 8.05
C ALA A 39 -4.42 -0.89 6.97
N VAL A 40 -5.12 0.21 7.26
CA VAL A 40 -6.08 0.84 6.35
C VAL A 40 -5.43 2.05 5.71
N ASN A 41 -5.42 2.08 4.38
CA ASN A 41 -4.93 3.19 3.55
C ASN A 41 -3.56 3.75 4.03
N PHE A 42 -3.52 5.02 4.41
CA PHE A 42 -2.30 5.73 4.79
C PHE A 42 -1.85 5.51 6.24
N SER A 43 -2.63 4.82 7.07
CA SER A 43 -2.31 4.71 8.51
C SER A 43 -1.11 3.81 8.83
N GLY A 44 -0.75 2.89 7.94
CA GLY A 44 0.41 2.00 8.12
C GLY A 44 1.74 2.62 7.67
N ASN A 45 1.75 3.34 6.56
CA ASN A 45 2.98 3.84 5.94
C ASN A 45 3.69 4.95 6.73
N PRO A 46 3.00 5.97 7.26
CA PRO A 46 3.65 6.99 8.10
C PRO A 46 4.26 6.42 9.39
N LEU A 47 3.68 5.35 9.93
CA LEU A 47 4.20 4.66 11.11
C LEU A 47 5.54 3.96 10.85
N LEU A 48 5.80 3.50 9.63
CA LEU A 48 7.05 2.83 9.28
C LEU A 48 8.27 3.72 9.50
N ALA A 49 8.18 5.02 9.25
CA ALA A 49 9.24 5.99 9.50
C ALA A 49 9.56 6.16 11.00
N SER A 50 8.54 6.01 11.87
CA SER A 50 8.66 6.21 13.32
C SER A 50 9.05 4.94 14.09
N LEU A 51 8.88 3.77 13.49
CA LEU A 51 9.14 2.48 14.13
C LEU A 51 10.64 2.16 14.13
N LYS A 52 11.27 2.13 15.31
CA LYS A 52 12.69 1.77 15.44
C LYS A 52 12.95 0.26 15.28
N ASN A 53 11.98 -0.59 15.62
CA ASN A 53 12.14 -2.03 15.54
C ASN A 53 11.99 -2.51 14.09
N ARG A 54 13.07 -3.07 13.51
CA ARG A 54 13.12 -3.55 12.12
C ARG A 54 12.11 -4.69 11.86
N GLU A 55 12.01 -5.66 12.75
CA GLU A 55 11.08 -6.78 12.59
C GLU A 55 9.62 -6.31 12.58
N LEU A 56 9.29 -5.33 13.44
CA LEU A 56 7.95 -4.77 13.46
C LEU A 56 7.67 -3.98 12.18
N ARG A 57 8.64 -3.23 11.66
CA ARG A 57 8.50 -2.56 10.34
C ARG A 57 8.24 -3.58 9.25
N GLN A 58 9.02 -4.67 9.21
CA GLN A 58 8.84 -5.74 8.24
C GLN A 58 7.44 -6.36 8.32
N LYS A 59 6.97 -6.67 9.53
CA LYS A 59 5.61 -7.23 9.73
C LYS A 59 4.51 -6.28 9.23
N VAL A 60 4.63 -4.99 9.53
CA VAL A 60 3.67 -3.97 9.06
C VAL A 60 3.72 -3.85 7.54
N MET A 61 4.91 -3.81 6.96
CA MET A 61 5.13 -3.72 5.52
C MET A 61 4.56 -4.94 4.78
N VAL A 62 4.93 -6.15 5.20
CA VAL A 62 4.43 -7.41 4.60
C VAL A 62 2.91 -7.49 4.73
N ASN A 63 2.35 -7.14 5.90
CA ASN A 63 0.90 -7.11 6.08
C ASN A 63 0.21 -6.11 5.14
N SER A 64 0.83 -4.99 4.86
CA SER A 64 0.30 -4.00 3.91
C SER A 64 0.39 -4.50 2.47
N LEU A 65 1.53 -5.05 2.05
CA LEU A 65 1.76 -5.54 0.69
C LEU A 65 0.97 -6.80 0.34
N SER A 66 0.65 -7.63 1.33
CA SER A 66 -0.12 -8.88 1.13
C SER A 66 -1.63 -8.70 1.14
N LYS A 67 -2.14 -7.47 1.11
CA LYS A 67 -3.58 -7.22 1.01
C LYS A 67 -4.13 -7.79 -0.30
N GLY A 68 -5.22 -8.58 -0.20
CA GLY A 68 -5.84 -9.23 -1.35
C GLY A 68 -5.02 -10.36 -1.97
N ASN A 69 -3.90 -10.75 -1.36
CA ASN A 69 -3.00 -11.81 -1.84
C ASN A 69 -2.62 -12.77 -0.69
N ARG A 70 -3.61 -13.34 -0.01
CA ARG A 70 -3.41 -14.21 1.16
C ARG A 70 -3.98 -15.60 0.98
N ASN A 71 -4.46 -15.96 -0.20
CA ASN A 71 -5.13 -17.22 -0.49
C ASN A 71 -6.25 -17.56 0.51
N ASN A 72 -7.04 -16.56 0.90
CA ASN A 72 -8.19 -16.67 1.80
C ASN A 72 -9.46 -16.10 1.14
N ALA A 73 -10.59 -16.10 1.85
CA ALA A 73 -11.86 -15.59 1.34
C ALA A 73 -11.82 -14.13 0.84
N ASN A 74 -10.84 -13.35 1.25
CA ASN A 74 -10.63 -11.96 0.82
C ASN A 74 -9.54 -11.83 -0.26
N ASP A 75 -9.18 -12.93 -0.93
CA ASP A 75 -8.22 -12.88 -2.04
C ASP A 75 -8.86 -12.25 -3.28
N THR A 76 -8.18 -11.28 -3.85
CA THR A 76 -8.70 -10.49 -4.98
C THR A 76 -7.95 -10.72 -6.29
N LYS A 77 -7.03 -11.69 -6.35
CA LYS A 77 -6.22 -11.96 -7.55
C LYS A 77 -7.06 -12.30 -8.77
N ALA A 78 -8.07 -13.15 -8.62
CA ALA A 78 -8.95 -13.54 -9.73
C ALA A 78 -9.72 -12.33 -10.27
N ILE A 79 -10.25 -11.49 -9.39
CA ILE A 79 -10.96 -10.26 -9.75
C ILE A 79 -10.02 -9.29 -10.47
N LEU A 80 -8.79 -9.14 -9.99
CA LEU A 80 -7.79 -8.29 -10.63
C LEU A 80 -7.47 -8.77 -12.06
N LEU A 81 -7.29 -10.08 -12.25
CA LEU A 81 -7.04 -10.67 -13.59
C LEU A 81 -8.21 -10.44 -14.54
N GLU A 82 -9.43 -10.61 -14.07
CA GLU A 82 -10.63 -10.36 -14.87
C GLU A 82 -10.72 -8.88 -15.26
N MET A 83 -10.49 -7.97 -14.31
CA MET A 83 -10.48 -6.53 -14.56
C MET A 83 -9.43 -6.15 -15.63
N VAL A 84 -8.23 -6.73 -15.59
CA VAL A 84 -7.18 -6.49 -16.60
C VAL A 84 -7.62 -6.97 -17.96
N LYS A 85 -8.21 -8.17 -18.04
CA LYS A 85 -8.74 -8.72 -19.31
C LYS A 85 -9.85 -7.85 -19.91
N LEU A 86 -10.78 -7.37 -19.07
CA LEU A 86 -11.86 -6.48 -19.51
C LEU A 86 -11.34 -5.13 -20.00
N ARG A 87 -10.33 -4.57 -19.33
CA ARG A 87 -9.66 -3.33 -19.75
C ARG A 87 -8.98 -3.48 -21.10
N ALA A 88 -8.31 -4.63 -21.35
CA ALA A 88 -7.70 -4.93 -22.63
C ALA A 88 -8.75 -5.08 -23.74
N LYS A 89 -9.84 -5.81 -23.47
CA LYS A 89 -10.97 -5.93 -24.42
C LYS A 89 -11.57 -4.56 -24.76
N ARG A 90 -11.79 -3.72 -23.76
CA ARG A 90 -12.30 -2.36 -23.98
C ARG A 90 -11.39 -1.54 -24.91
N ALA A 91 -10.09 -1.55 -24.68
CA ALA A 91 -9.15 -0.83 -25.55
C ALA A 91 -9.26 -1.30 -27.01
N LYS A 92 -9.35 -2.61 -27.24
CA LYS A 92 -9.53 -3.18 -28.59
C LYS A 92 -10.82 -2.74 -29.26
N LEU A 93 -11.92 -2.61 -28.53
CA LEU A 93 -13.19 -2.11 -29.07
C LEU A 93 -13.09 -0.68 -29.60
N PHE A 94 -12.17 0.11 -29.06
CA PHE A 94 -11.88 1.47 -29.51
C PHE A 94 -10.73 1.55 -30.54
N GLY A 95 -10.31 0.39 -31.09
CA GLY A 95 -9.23 0.33 -32.08
C GLY A 95 -7.83 0.58 -31.53
N LEU A 96 -7.64 0.50 -30.19
CA LEU A 96 -6.38 0.75 -29.51
C LEU A 96 -5.70 -0.56 -29.10
N ASN A 97 -4.36 -0.57 -29.09
CA ASN A 97 -3.62 -1.78 -28.76
C ASN A 97 -3.62 -2.07 -27.26
N THR A 98 -3.61 -1.02 -26.42
CA THR A 98 -3.46 -1.15 -24.98
C THR A 98 -4.45 -0.28 -24.22
N HIS A 99 -4.76 -0.72 -22.99
CA HIS A 99 -5.54 0.10 -22.06
C HIS A 99 -4.83 1.43 -21.70
N ALA A 100 -3.50 1.43 -21.68
CA ALA A 100 -2.72 2.64 -21.45
C ALA A 100 -2.97 3.69 -22.54
N GLU A 101 -2.98 3.30 -23.81
CA GLU A 101 -3.32 4.20 -24.92
C GLU A 101 -4.72 4.80 -24.73
N TRP A 102 -5.70 3.99 -24.33
CA TRP A 102 -7.06 4.46 -24.10
C TRP A 102 -7.13 5.50 -22.97
N VAL A 103 -6.48 5.25 -21.85
CA VAL A 103 -6.47 6.18 -20.70
C VAL A 103 -5.71 7.47 -21.00
N MET A 104 -4.62 7.38 -21.77
CA MET A 104 -3.75 8.52 -22.07
C MET A 104 -4.34 9.53 -23.04
N GLN A 105 -5.39 9.19 -23.79
CA GLN A 105 -6.04 10.11 -24.73
C GLN A 105 -6.54 11.40 -24.07
N THR A 106 -7.02 11.29 -22.82
CA THR A 106 -7.55 12.42 -22.04
C THR A 106 -6.54 13.00 -21.07
N ASN A 107 -5.37 12.38 -20.91
CA ASN A 107 -4.32 12.82 -19.99
C ASN A 107 -3.34 13.77 -20.68
N THR A 108 -2.67 14.62 -19.89
CA THR A 108 -1.66 15.58 -20.36
C THR A 108 -0.53 14.93 -21.15
N SER A 109 -0.15 13.71 -20.81
CA SER A 109 0.90 12.94 -21.49
C SER A 109 0.51 12.45 -22.88
N LYS A 110 -0.78 12.35 -23.20
CA LYS A 110 -1.41 11.97 -24.47
C LYS A 110 -1.08 10.56 -25.00
N ASN A 111 0.10 10.05 -24.74
CA ASN A 111 0.50 8.70 -25.17
C ASN A 111 1.46 8.03 -24.16
N PRO A 112 1.53 6.67 -24.16
CA PRO A 112 2.41 5.93 -23.25
C PRO A 112 3.90 6.21 -23.47
N ALA A 113 4.34 6.52 -24.68
CA ALA A 113 5.74 6.79 -24.99
C ALA A 113 6.27 8.03 -24.23
N ASN A 114 5.45 9.09 -24.13
CA ASN A 114 5.79 10.28 -23.36
C ASN A 114 5.98 9.97 -21.88
N VAL A 115 5.12 9.12 -21.30
CA VAL A 115 5.24 8.68 -19.91
C VAL A 115 6.52 7.89 -19.69
N HIS A 116 6.82 6.93 -20.57
CA HIS A 116 8.06 6.17 -20.49
C HIS A 116 9.31 7.04 -20.63
N LYS A 117 9.28 8.04 -21.53
CA LYS A 117 10.37 9.01 -21.67
C LYS A 117 10.63 9.75 -20.36
N MET A 118 9.58 10.29 -19.76
CA MET A 118 9.68 11.00 -18.48
C MET A 118 10.20 10.09 -17.36
N LEU A 119 9.65 8.88 -17.22
CA LEU A 119 10.07 7.93 -16.18
C LEU A 119 11.54 7.55 -16.33
N ARG A 120 12.02 7.32 -17.56
CA ARG A 120 13.43 7.01 -17.83
C ARG A 120 14.38 8.16 -17.51
N GLN A 121 13.92 9.40 -17.60
CA GLN A 121 14.68 10.57 -17.18
C GLN A 121 14.81 10.68 -15.65
N ILE A 122 13.76 10.35 -14.93
CA ILE A 122 13.70 10.48 -13.46
C ILE A 122 14.34 9.29 -12.74
N ALA A 123 14.15 8.07 -13.27
CA ALA A 123 14.60 6.84 -12.62
C ALA A 123 16.08 6.80 -12.23
N PRO A 124 17.03 7.27 -13.06
CA PRO A 124 18.46 7.26 -12.67
C PRO A 124 18.77 8.10 -11.45
N ALA A 125 18.08 9.24 -11.29
CA ALA A 125 18.24 10.08 -10.10
C ALA A 125 17.62 9.45 -8.86
N ALA A 126 16.45 8.82 -8.99
CA ALA A 126 15.76 8.16 -7.89
C ALA A 126 16.48 6.90 -7.38
N VAL A 127 17.19 6.19 -8.24
CA VAL A 127 17.92 4.94 -7.88
C VAL A 127 19.27 5.24 -7.22
N ARG A 128 19.85 6.43 -7.41
CA ARG A 128 21.13 6.82 -6.78
C ARG A 128 21.04 7.12 -5.28
N TRP A 129 19.84 7.20 -4.73
CA TRP A 129 19.56 7.36 -3.31
C TRP A 129 19.35 5.99 -2.66
#